data_f8c3f6b7a022ecbc326038cd8e7a33df
#
_entry.id   f8c3f6b7a022ecbc326038cd8e7a33df
#
_cell.length_a   1.000
_cell.length_b   1.000
_cell.length_c   1.000
_cell.angle_alpha   90.00
_cell.angle_beta   90.00
_cell.angle_gamma   90.00
#
_symmetry.space_group_name_H-M   'P 1'
#
loop_
_entity.id
_entity.type
_entity.pdbx_description
1 polymer ?
#
loop_
_entity_poly.entity_id
_entity_poly.type
_entity_poly.pdbx_seq_one_letter_code
_entity_poly.pdbx_strand_id
1 'polypeptide(L)'
;YTYPNHEQSGEAAYAAILSYRQHEESLQGDAKTAWHQRYIDSGLRFGDTYPAHPESGAVLTTVAEDLFDQNQFDLAIAVGQSVVGKQPSVAQPLARTAWTVIAHSQFDLDNFVEAEQAYYALRPFTPSDDATANQEIKDRIASSIYKQGEQARDGGDLESAVTHFRRLGQAVPDSDIRSTAEYDAAAALINLQAWDRASSVLEDFRRDYPESELAEDVTQKLAVTYLELGRGAEAAGEFVRIAH
;
A
#
# COMPACT_ATOMS: atom_id res chain seq x y z
N TYR A 1 1.57 -26.22 -26.28
CA TYR A 1 1.74 -24.93 -26.98
C TYR A 1 2.26 -25.08 -28.45
N THR A 2 2.62 -26.28 -28.87
CA THR A 2 3.14 -26.52 -30.25
C THR A 2 2.07 -26.29 -31.33
N TYR A 3 0.80 -26.52 -31.00
CA TYR A 3 -0.35 -26.35 -31.90
C TYR A 3 -1.44 -25.49 -31.25
N PRO A 4 -1.22 -24.18 -31.05
CA PRO A 4 -2.12 -23.33 -30.29
C PRO A 4 -3.52 -23.14 -30.91
N ASN A 5 -3.63 -23.35 -32.22
CA ASN A 5 -4.88 -23.18 -32.98
C ASN A 5 -5.76 -24.45 -33.07
N HIS A 6 -5.34 -25.53 -32.42
CA HIS A 6 -6.21 -26.73 -32.36
C HIS A 6 -7.31 -26.53 -31.33
N GLU A 7 -8.54 -26.95 -31.63
CA GLU A 7 -9.74 -26.72 -30.80
C GLU A 7 -9.58 -27.13 -29.32
N GLN A 8 -8.84 -28.20 -29.06
CA GLN A 8 -8.63 -28.75 -27.71
C GLN A 8 -7.30 -28.29 -27.05
N SER A 9 -6.54 -27.44 -27.70
CA SER A 9 -5.20 -27.09 -27.20
C SER A 9 -5.25 -26.27 -25.89
N GLY A 10 -6.26 -25.44 -25.70
CA GLY A 10 -6.47 -24.69 -24.46
C GLY A 10 -6.77 -25.63 -23.29
N GLU A 11 -7.69 -26.56 -23.47
CA GLU A 11 -8.05 -27.58 -22.47
C GLU A 11 -6.86 -28.46 -22.10
N ALA A 12 -6.08 -28.90 -23.10
CA ALA A 12 -4.89 -29.71 -22.87
C ALA A 12 -3.80 -28.95 -22.12
N ALA A 13 -3.63 -27.63 -22.41
CA ALA A 13 -2.70 -26.77 -21.72
C ALA A 13 -3.13 -26.55 -20.26
N TYR A 14 -4.41 -26.31 -19.99
CA TYR A 14 -4.95 -26.22 -18.65
C TYR A 14 -4.78 -27.52 -17.85
N ALA A 15 -5.11 -28.69 -18.47
CA ALA A 15 -4.89 -29.98 -17.85
C ALA A 15 -3.41 -30.24 -17.48
N ALA A 16 -2.47 -29.75 -18.30
CA ALA A 16 -1.05 -29.83 -18.00
C ALA A 16 -0.68 -29.00 -16.75
N ILE A 17 -1.25 -27.79 -16.60
CA ILE A 17 -1.05 -26.93 -15.40
C ILE A 17 -1.53 -27.65 -14.14
N LEU A 18 -2.73 -28.24 -14.18
CA LEU A 18 -3.27 -29.02 -13.05
C LEU A 18 -2.37 -30.22 -12.70
N SER A 19 -1.83 -30.90 -13.72
CA SER A 19 -0.89 -32.01 -13.53
C SER A 19 0.44 -31.53 -12.90
N TYR A 20 0.96 -30.37 -13.27
CA TYR A 20 2.15 -29.79 -12.65
C TYR A 20 1.93 -29.54 -11.17
N ARG A 21 0.80 -28.92 -10.81
CA ARG A 21 0.44 -28.62 -9.41
C ARG A 21 0.31 -29.92 -8.59
N GLN A 22 -0.39 -30.91 -9.11
CA GLN A 22 -0.55 -32.19 -8.43
C GLN A 22 0.77 -32.94 -8.24
N HIS A 23 1.67 -32.89 -9.23
CA HIS A 23 2.98 -33.54 -9.11
C HIS A 23 3.86 -32.79 -8.09
N GLU A 24 3.81 -31.47 -8.05
CA GLU A 24 4.54 -30.63 -7.08
C GLU A 24 4.22 -31.03 -5.63
N GLU A 25 2.95 -31.33 -5.32
CA GLU A 25 2.52 -31.77 -3.99
C GLU A 25 3.24 -33.05 -3.51
N SER A 26 3.71 -33.87 -4.43
CA SER A 26 4.47 -35.10 -4.13
C SER A 26 5.97 -34.86 -3.91
N LEU A 27 6.48 -33.65 -4.18
CA LEU A 27 7.90 -33.32 -4.14
C LEU A 27 8.29 -32.56 -2.85
N GLN A 28 9.60 -32.56 -2.54
CA GLN A 28 10.18 -31.85 -1.41
C GLN A 28 11.51 -31.18 -1.81
N GLY A 29 11.94 -30.18 -1.04
CA GLY A 29 13.23 -29.50 -1.23
C GLY A 29 13.39 -28.88 -2.62
N ASP A 30 14.60 -28.88 -3.15
CA ASP A 30 14.97 -28.25 -4.42
C ASP A 30 14.15 -28.77 -5.61
N ALA A 31 13.74 -30.05 -5.59
CA ALA A 31 12.90 -30.62 -6.63
C ALA A 31 11.51 -29.97 -6.65
N LYS A 32 10.92 -29.68 -5.50
CA LYS A 32 9.66 -28.95 -5.38
C LYS A 32 9.79 -27.54 -5.93
N THR A 33 10.82 -26.80 -5.50
CA THR A 33 11.08 -25.43 -5.98
C THR A 33 11.26 -25.37 -7.49
N ALA A 34 12.08 -26.29 -8.06
CA ALA A 34 12.29 -26.32 -9.51
C ALA A 34 11.02 -26.68 -10.28
N TRP A 35 10.13 -27.48 -9.69
CA TRP A 35 8.87 -27.83 -10.31
C TRP A 35 7.82 -26.73 -10.21
N HIS A 36 7.80 -26.03 -9.09
CA HIS A 36 6.98 -24.85 -8.89
C HIS A 36 7.29 -23.75 -9.92
N GLN A 37 8.56 -23.52 -10.23
CA GLN A 37 8.95 -22.60 -11.30
C GLN A 37 8.39 -23.02 -12.67
N ARG A 38 8.38 -24.32 -12.98
CA ARG A 38 7.77 -24.81 -14.24
C ARG A 38 6.25 -24.60 -14.27
N TYR A 39 5.60 -24.71 -13.13
CA TYR A 39 4.18 -24.39 -12.98
C TYR A 39 3.93 -22.91 -13.30
N ILE A 40 4.68 -21.98 -12.69
CA ILE A 40 4.59 -20.54 -12.96
C ILE A 40 4.82 -20.25 -14.46
N ASP A 41 5.90 -20.77 -15.04
CA ASP A 41 6.25 -20.58 -16.47
C ASP A 41 5.14 -21.09 -17.39
N SER A 42 4.54 -22.23 -17.03
CA SER A 42 3.41 -22.80 -17.78
C SER A 42 2.15 -21.97 -17.66
N GLY A 43 1.87 -21.44 -16.45
CA GLY A 43 0.73 -20.55 -16.19
C GLY A 43 0.82 -19.23 -16.96
N LEU A 44 2.00 -18.61 -16.97
CA LEU A 44 2.26 -17.40 -17.75
C LEU A 44 2.04 -17.66 -19.25
N ARG A 45 2.63 -18.73 -19.77
CA ARG A 45 2.46 -19.12 -21.18
C ARG A 45 1.01 -19.44 -21.52
N PHE A 46 0.28 -20.05 -20.61
CA PHE A 46 -1.14 -20.34 -20.78
C PHE A 46 -1.97 -19.04 -20.89
N GLY A 47 -1.76 -18.11 -19.98
CA GLY A 47 -2.44 -16.81 -20.00
C GLY A 47 -2.19 -16.03 -21.29
N ASP A 48 -0.97 -16.11 -21.80
CA ASP A 48 -0.52 -15.44 -23.03
C ASP A 48 -1.12 -16.11 -24.29
N THR A 49 -1.08 -17.45 -24.33
CA THR A 49 -1.50 -18.21 -25.51
C THR A 49 -3.01 -18.38 -25.60
N TYR A 50 -3.70 -18.47 -24.45
CA TYR A 50 -5.14 -18.71 -24.36
C TYR A 50 -5.84 -17.67 -23.48
N PRO A 51 -5.73 -16.37 -23.78
CA PRO A 51 -6.27 -15.31 -22.91
C PRO A 51 -7.79 -15.37 -22.76
N ALA A 52 -8.49 -15.93 -23.73
CA ALA A 52 -9.96 -16.10 -23.72
C ALA A 52 -10.43 -17.40 -23.05
N HIS A 53 -9.51 -18.27 -22.62
CA HIS A 53 -9.89 -19.50 -21.91
C HIS A 53 -10.56 -19.17 -20.58
N PRO A 54 -11.68 -19.84 -20.19
CA PRO A 54 -12.41 -19.55 -18.97
C PRO A 54 -11.53 -19.53 -17.71
N GLU A 55 -10.56 -20.45 -17.63
CA GLU A 55 -9.66 -20.57 -16.49
C GLU A 55 -8.44 -19.66 -16.53
N SER A 56 -8.24 -18.90 -17.61
CA SER A 56 -7.05 -18.04 -17.76
C SER A 56 -6.94 -16.99 -16.65
N GLY A 57 -8.08 -16.41 -16.21
CA GLY A 57 -8.10 -15.49 -15.10
C GLY A 57 -7.65 -16.12 -13.78
N ALA A 58 -8.19 -17.29 -13.45
CA ALA A 58 -7.86 -18.01 -12.22
C ALA A 58 -6.39 -18.46 -12.20
N VAL A 59 -5.90 -19.03 -13.30
CA VAL A 59 -4.49 -19.44 -13.42
C VAL A 59 -3.54 -18.26 -13.23
N LEU A 60 -3.78 -17.14 -13.91
CA LEU A 60 -2.94 -15.96 -13.78
C LEU A 60 -3.02 -15.31 -12.39
N THR A 61 -4.17 -15.36 -11.72
CA THR A 61 -4.30 -14.87 -10.35
C THR A 61 -3.39 -15.67 -9.40
N THR A 62 -3.43 -17.01 -9.47
CA THR A 62 -2.54 -17.86 -8.66
C THR A 62 -1.07 -17.62 -9.00
N VAL A 63 -0.73 -17.48 -10.30
CA VAL A 63 0.65 -17.16 -10.69
C VAL A 63 1.10 -15.80 -10.15
N ALA A 64 0.22 -14.80 -10.08
CA ALA A 64 0.55 -13.50 -9.50
C ALA A 64 0.83 -13.60 -7.98
N GLU A 65 0.06 -14.41 -7.24
CA GLU A 65 0.31 -14.71 -5.83
C GLU A 65 1.65 -15.41 -5.64
N ASP A 66 1.92 -16.45 -6.42
CA ASP A 66 3.19 -17.21 -6.35
C ASP A 66 4.42 -16.32 -6.66
N LEU A 67 4.29 -15.41 -7.63
CA LEU A 67 5.34 -14.44 -7.95
C LEU A 67 5.56 -13.43 -6.83
N PHE A 68 4.49 -12.97 -6.18
CA PHE A 68 4.56 -12.11 -5.02
C PHE A 68 5.29 -12.82 -3.86
N ASP A 69 4.93 -14.05 -3.55
CA ASP A 69 5.55 -14.85 -2.48
C ASP A 69 7.05 -15.11 -2.74
N GLN A 70 7.46 -15.10 -4.00
CA GLN A 70 8.87 -15.17 -4.42
C GLN A 70 9.57 -13.80 -4.46
N ASN A 71 8.93 -12.72 -4.03
CA ASN A 71 9.42 -11.33 -4.12
C ASN A 71 9.73 -10.88 -5.57
N GLN A 72 9.08 -11.48 -6.56
CA GLN A 72 9.17 -11.08 -7.97
C GLN A 72 8.11 -10.01 -8.28
N PHE A 73 8.16 -8.90 -7.53
CA PHE A 73 7.09 -7.89 -7.46
C PHE A 73 6.74 -7.28 -8.81
N ASP A 74 7.72 -6.92 -9.65
CA ASP A 74 7.46 -6.37 -10.98
C ASP A 74 6.63 -7.31 -11.87
N LEU A 75 6.95 -8.62 -11.82
CA LEU A 75 6.20 -9.63 -12.57
C LEU A 75 4.82 -9.86 -11.96
N ALA A 76 4.72 -9.90 -10.62
CA ALA A 76 3.45 -10.04 -9.92
C ALA A 76 2.49 -8.90 -10.29
N ILE A 77 2.98 -7.65 -10.34
CA ILE A 77 2.21 -6.47 -10.78
C ILE A 77 1.74 -6.66 -12.23
N ALA A 78 2.65 -7.01 -13.15
CA ALA A 78 2.32 -7.15 -14.57
C ALA A 78 1.25 -8.23 -14.79
N VAL A 79 1.37 -9.39 -14.11
CA VAL A 79 0.38 -10.48 -14.18
C VAL A 79 -0.93 -10.06 -13.53
N GLY A 80 -0.92 -9.45 -12.36
CA GLY A 80 -2.11 -8.92 -11.70
C GLY A 80 -2.85 -7.92 -12.58
N GLN A 81 -2.15 -6.98 -13.21
CA GLN A 81 -2.72 -6.02 -14.16
C GLN A 81 -3.37 -6.72 -15.36
N SER A 82 -2.77 -7.80 -15.87
CA SER A 82 -3.37 -8.58 -16.95
C SER A 82 -4.68 -9.26 -16.54
N VAL A 83 -4.80 -9.67 -15.26
CA VAL A 83 -6.02 -10.25 -14.70
C VAL A 83 -7.13 -9.22 -14.62
N VAL A 84 -6.87 -8.06 -13.99
CA VAL A 84 -7.90 -7.01 -13.80
C VAL A 84 -8.29 -6.31 -15.11
N GLY A 85 -7.43 -6.35 -16.12
CA GLY A 85 -7.67 -5.80 -17.46
C GLY A 85 -8.45 -6.71 -18.41
N LYS A 86 -8.78 -7.95 -18.01
CA LYS A 86 -9.47 -8.91 -18.91
C LYS A 86 -10.87 -8.45 -19.32
N GLN A 87 -11.23 -8.83 -20.56
CA GLN A 87 -12.57 -8.66 -21.11
C GLN A 87 -13.11 -10.02 -21.62
N PRO A 88 -14.26 -10.50 -21.12
CA PRO A 88 -15.06 -9.93 -20.02
C PRO A 88 -14.31 -9.92 -18.67
N SER A 89 -14.75 -9.09 -17.74
CA SER A 89 -14.13 -8.97 -16.41
C SER A 89 -14.10 -10.33 -15.70
N VAL A 90 -13.03 -10.59 -14.98
CA VAL A 90 -12.91 -11.77 -14.11
C VAL A 90 -13.92 -11.74 -12.96
N ALA A 91 -14.15 -12.88 -12.33
CA ALA A 91 -14.98 -12.98 -11.14
C ALA A 91 -14.42 -12.08 -10.01
N GLN A 92 -15.32 -11.50 -9.21
CA GLN A 92 -14.97 -10.54 -8.14
C GLN A 92 -13.87 -11.05 -7.17
N PRO A 93 -13.85 -12.32 -6.72
CA PRO A 93 -12.76 -12.81 -5.88
C PRO A 93 -11.39 -12.76 -6.58
N LEU A 94 -11.31 -13.10 -7.86
CA LEU A 94 -10.06 -13.05 -8.63
C LEU A 94 -9.56 -11.61 -8.80
N ALA A 95 -10.48 -10.68 -9.08
CA ALA A 95 -10.14 -9.26 -9.15
C ALA A 95 -9.64 -8.73 -7.79
N ARG A 96 -10.27 -9.13 -6.68
CA ARG A 96 -9.83 -8.80 -5.33
C ARG A 96 -8.39 -9.26 -5.10
N THR A 97 -8.10 -10.55 -5.32
CA THR A 97 -6.76 -11.11 -5.15
C THR A 97 -5.74 -10.38 -6.03
N ALA A 98 -6.05 -10.18 -7.32
CA ALA A 98 -5.13 -9.52 -8.24
C ALA A 98 -4.83 -8.07 -7.80
N TRP A 99 -5.83 -7.29 -7.36
CA TRP A 99 -5.59 -5.95 -6.82
C TRP A 99 -4.80 -5.97 -5.51
N THR A 100 -5.01 -6.98 -4.64
CA THR A 100 -4.21 -7.16 -3.42
C THR A 100 -2.75 -7.39 -3.76
N VAL A 101 -2.45 -8.29 -4.70
CA VAL A 101 -1.08 -8.56 -5.17
C VAL A 101 -0.44 -7.29 -5.75
N ILE A 102 -1.15 -6.55 -6.61
CA ILE A 102 -0.66 -5.29 -7.18
C ILE A 102 -0.32 -4.30 -6.07
N ALA A 103 -1.25 -4.08 -5.12
CA ALA A 103 -1.10 -3.08 -4.07
C ALA A 103 0.06 -3.41 -3.13
N HIS A 104 0.17 -4.66 -2.68
CA HIS A 104 1.26 -5.10 -1.82
C HIS A 104 2.61 -5.05 -2.55
N SER A 105 2.67 -5.52 -3.80
CA SER A 105 3.91 -5.46 -4.60
C SER A 105 4.39 -4.03 -4.82
N GLN A 106 3.47 -3.10 -5.12
CA GLN A 106 3.83 -1.68 -5.26
C GLN A 106 4.36 -1.10 -3.93
N PHE A 107 3.74 -1.48 -2.81
CA PHE A 107 4.19 -1.04 -1.49
C PHE A 107 5.59 -1.57 -1.16
N ASP A 108 5.86 -2.84 -1.44
CA ASP A 108 7.15 -3.49 -1.16
C ASP A 108 8.28 -3.02 -2.10
N LEU A 109 7.92 -2.41 -3.23
CA LEU A 109 8.84 -1.69 -4.13
C LEU A 109 9.01 -0.21 -3.78
N ASP A 110 8.47 0.26 -2.65
CA ASP A 110 8.45 1.68 -2.25
C ASP A 110 7.74 2.62 -3.25
N ASN A 111 6.91 2.08 -4.15
CA ASN A 111 6.08 2.82 -5.09
C ASN A 111 4.76 3.22 -4.40
N PHE A 112 4.85 4.07 -3.38
CA PHE A 112 3.74 4.33 -2.46
C PHE A 112 2.56 5.09 -3.08
N VAL A 113 2.78 5.83 -4.16
CA VAL A 113 1.69 6.47 -4.93
C VAL A 113 0.84 5.42 -5.64
N GLU A 114 1.49 4.48 -6.32
CA GLU A 114 0.86 3.38 -7.05
C GLU A 114 0.21 2.39 -6.07
N ALA A 115 0.84 2.14 -4.91
CA ALA A 115 0.29 1.32 -3.85
C ALA A 115 -1.03 1.91 -3.33
N GLU A 116 -1.06 3.20 -3.00
CA GLU A 116 -2.27 3.91 -2.57
C GLU A 116 -3.39 3.77 -3.61
N GLN A 117 -3.08 4.02 -4.89
CA GLN A 117 -4.06 3.88 -5.98
C GLN A 117 -4.60 2.46 -6.11
N ALA A 118 -3.73 1.45 -5.98
CA ALA A 118 -4.13 0.05 -6.05
C ALA A 118 -4.99 -0.38 -4.84
N TYR A 119 -4.70 0.11 -3.62
CA TYR A 119 -5.57 -0.11 -2.46
C TYR A 119 -6.94 0.56 -2.63
N TYR A 120 -7.02 1.76 -3.21
CA TYR A 120 -8.31 2.36 -3.56
C TYR A 120 -9.05 1.53 -4.62
N ALA A 121 -8.35 0.99 -5.62
CA ALA A 121 -8.93 0.13 -6.65
C ALA A 121 -9.42 -1.23 -6.09
N LEU A 122 -8.80 -1.74 -5.01
CA LEU A 122 -9.19 -2.95 -4.30
C LEU A 122 -10.55 -2.81 -3.57
N ARG A 123 -10.86 -1.62 -3.05
CA ARG A 123 -12.06 -1.39 -2.19
C ARG A 123 -13.38 -1.91 -2.77
N PRO A 124 -13.73 -1.66 -4.07
CA PRO A 124 -14.98 -2.12 -4.66
C PRO A 124 -15.13 -3.64 -4.71
N PHE A 125 -14.02 -4.38 -4.65
CA PHE A 125 -13.97 -5.85 -4.69
C PHE A 125 -13.96 -6.48 -3.31
N THR A 126 -13.89 -5.68 -2.24
CA THR A 126 -13.92 -6.15 -0.85
C THR A 126 -15.35 -6.08 -0.33
N PRO A 127 -15.92 -7.17 0.22
CA PRO A 127 -17.28 -7.16 0.77
C PRO A 127 -17.45 -6.10 1.85
N SER A 128 -18.58 -5.37 1.82
CA SER A 128 -18.82 -4.28 2.77
C SER A 128 -19.03 -4.76 4.23
N ASP A 129 -19.36 -6.01 4.42
CA ASP A 129 -19.52 -6.69 5.71
C ASP A 129 -18.23 -7.31 6.25
N ASP A 130 -17.17 -7.36 5.45
CA ASP A 130 -15.81 -7.76 5.87
C ASP A 130 -15.10 -6.58 6.56
N ALA A 131 -15.49 -6.29 7.80
CA ALA A 131 -14.97 -5.15 8.55
C ALA A 131 -13.44 -5.21 8.72
N THR A 132 -12.88 -6.41 8.91
CA THR A 132 -11.43 -6.61 9.09
C THR A 132 -10.66 -6.23 7.82
N ALA A 133 -11.06 -6.78 6.67
CA ALA A 133 -10.39 -6.46 5.41
C ALA A 133 -10.58 -4.98 5.01
N ASN A 134 -11.74 -4.39 5.26
CA ASN A 134 -11.96 -2.98 5.01
C ASN A 134 -11.09 -2.08 5.91
N GLN A 135 -10.86 -2.46 7.17
CA GLN A 135 -9.95 -1.74 8.05
C GLN A 135 -8.50 -1.89 7.59
N GLU A 136 -8.07 -3.11 7.25
CA GLU A 136 -6.73 -3.34 6.72
C GLU A 136 -6.43 -2.49 5.47
N ILE A 137 -7.36 -2.40 4.53
CA ILE A 137 -7.21 -1.54 3.35
C ILE A 137 -7.06 -0.06 3.74
N LYS A 138 -7.83 0.44 4.72
CA LYS A 138 -7.68 1.80 5.23
C LYS A 138 -6.29 2.04 5.83
N ASP A 139 -5.81 1.09 6.64
CA ASP A 139 -4.50 1.19 7.28
C ASP A 139 -3.37 1.17 6.25
N ARG A 140 -3.52 0.37 5.19
CA ARG A 140 -2.57 0.35 4.06
C ARG A 140 -2.60 1.64 3.24
N ILE A 141 -3.78 2.23 3.01
CA ILE A 141 -3.89 3.55 2.38
C ILE A 141 -3.20 4.61 3.24
N ALA A 142 -3.48 4.64 4.56
CA ALA A 142 -2.84 5.57 5.47
C ALA A 142 -1.31 5.42 5.48
N SER A 143 -0.83 4.17 5.56
CA SER A 143 0.60 3.86 5.50
C SER A 143 1.24 4.31 4.18
N SER A 144 0.56 4.11 3.04
CA SER A 144 1.07 4.55 1.74
C SER A 144 1.19 6.07 1.67
N ILE A 145 0.18 6.81 2.17
CA ILE A 145 0.21 8.29 2.23
C ILE A 145 1.34 8.76 3.16
N TYR A 146 1.49 8.14 4.32
CA TYR A 146 2.54 8.49 5.28
C TYR A 146 3.93 8.28 4.68
N LYS A 147 4.14 7.14 4.01
CA LYS A 147 5.41 6.82 3.32
C LYS A 147 5.74 7.80 2.18
N GLN A 148 4.75 8.30 1.45
CA GLN A 148 4.96 9.39 0.48
C GLN A 148 5.47 10.67 1.18
N GLY A 149 4.94 10.98 2.37
CA GLY A 149 5.44 12.09 3.19
C GLY A 149 6.88 11.89 3.65
N GLU A 150 7.24 10.68 4.09
CA GLU A 150 8.60 10.33 4.46
C GLU A 150 9.56 10.43 3.25
N GLN A 151 9.19 9.86 2.10
CA GLN A 151 10.00 9.98 0.87
C GLN A 151 10.24 11.44 0.48
N ALA A 152 9.21 12.28 0.53
CA ALA A 152 9.34 13.70 0.23
C ALA A 152 10.26 14.41 1.23
N ARG A 153 10.11 14.15 2.54
CA ARG A 153 10.96 14.68 3.61
C ARG A 153 12.41 14.28 3.40
N ASP A 154 12.67 13.02 3.16
CA ASP A 154 14.01 12.45 3.01
C ASP A 154 14.67 12.91 1.70
N GLY A 155 13.87 13.22 0.68
CA GLY A 155 14.28 13.89 -0.55
C GLY A 155 14.50 15.40 -0.42
N GLY A 156 14.20 16.00 0.75
CA GLY A 156 14.35 17.42 1.01
C GLY A 156 13.18 18.30 0.55
N ASP A 157 12.13 17.70 -0.01
CA ASP A 157 10.90 18.42 -0.38
C ASP A 157 9.92 18.48 0.81
N LEU A 158 10.25 19.37 1.74
CA LEU A 158 9.48 19.53 2.98
C LEU A 158 8.05 20.03 2.73
N GLU A 159 7.78 20.82 1.70
CA GLU A 159 6.41 21.26 1.39
C GLU A 159 5.53 20.11 0.91
N SER A 160 6.05 19.24 0.06
CA SER A 160 5.37 18.01 -0.33
C SER A 160 5.17 17.06 0.86
N ALA A 161 6.18 16.94 1.74
CA ALA A 161 6.05 16.16 2.98
C ALA A 161 4.88 16.65 3.84
N VAL A 162 4.81 17.95 4.11
CA VAL A 162 3.69 18.57 4.84
C VAL A 162 2.35 18.25 4.18
N THR A 163 2.30 18.34 2.85
CA THR A 163 1.09 18.06 2.08
C THR A 163 0.63 16.62 2.27
N HIS A 164 1.53 15.65 2.17
CA HIS A 164 1.20 14.23 2.34
C HIS A 164 0.79 13.92 3.79
N PHE A 165 1.54 14.37 4.79
CA PHE A 165 1.20 14.13 6.19
C PHE A 165 -0.15 14.72 6.57
N ARG A 166 -0.47 15.96 6.14
CA ARG A 166 -1.76 16.60 6.39
C ARG A 166 -2.92 15.93 5.64
N ARG A 167 -2.68 15.44 4.43
CA ARG A 167 -3.67 14.73 3.60
C ARG A 167 -4.13 13.42 4.24
N LEU A 168 -3.28 12.76 5.01
CA LEU A 168 -3.60 11.48 5.66
C LEU A 168 -4.85 11.58 6.53
N GLY A 169 -4.93 12.61 7.37
CA GLY A 169 -6.09 12.82 8.26
C GLY A 169 -7.40 13.11 7.50
N GLN A 170 -7.33 13.58 6.25
CA GLN A 170 -8.51 13.76 5.39
C GLN A 170 -8.90 12.45 4.69
N ALA A 171 -7.91 11.66 4.25
CA ALA A 171 -8.13 10.41 3.53
C ALA A 171 -8.60 9.28 4.45
N VAL A 172 -8.01 9.18 5.66
CA VAL A 172 -8.32 8.15 6.66
C VAL A 172 -8.40 8.82 8.05
N PRO A 173 -9.53 9.46 8.39
CA PRO A 173 -9.67 10.23 9.63
C PRO A 173 -9.51 9.42 10.92
N ASP A 174 -9.83 8.13 10.87
CA ASP A 174 -9.80 7.15 11.95
C ASP A 174 -8.49 6.33 12.01
N SER A 175 -7.44 6.76 11.29
CA SER A 175 -6.14 6.08 11.27
C SER A 175 -5.35 6.30 12.57
N ASP A 176 -4.78 5.21 13.11
CA ASP A 176 -3.93 5.23 14.30
C ASP A 176 -2.64 6.05 14.11
N ILE A 177 -2.14 6.15 12.87
CA ILE A 177 -0.93 6.94 12.56
C ILE A 177 -1.21 8.42 12.24
N ARG A 178 -2.47 8.85 12.36
CA ARG A 178 -2.87 10.24 12.05
C ARG A 178 -2.14 11.25 12.94
N SER A 179 -2.09 11.01 14.25
CA SER A 179 -1.38 11.90 15.18
C SER A 179 0.10 12.01 14.84
N THR A 180 0.76 10.89 14.52
CA THR A 180 2.17 10.89 14.09
C THR A 180 2.36 11.72 12.81
N ALA A 181 1.48 11.57 11.83
CA ALA A 181 1.55 12.33 10.59
C ALA A 181 1.36 13.85 10.83
N GLU A 182 0.44 14.25 11.69
CA GLU A 182 0.24 15.67 12.02
C GLU A 182 1.44 16.25 12.78
N TYR A 183 2.06 15.48 13.67
CA TYR A 183 3.30 15.87 14.34
C TYR A 183 4.46 16.01 13.33
N ASP A 184 4.63 15.09 12.41
CA ASP A 184 5.68 15.16 11.38
C ASP A 184 5.45 16.31 10.40
N ALA A 185 4.19 16.66 10.10
CA ALA A 185 3.86 17.86 9.35
C ALA A 185 4.31 19.13 10.08
N ALA A 186 4.08 19.22 11.40
CA ALA A 186 4.53 20.34 12.20
C ALA A 186 6.07 20.43 12.25
N ALA A 187 6.75 19.31 12.41
CA ALA A 187 8.21 19.25 12.38
C ALA A 187 8.80 19.71 11.04
N ALA A 188 8.20 19.30 9.93
CA ALA A 188 8.57 19.76 8.59
C ALA A 188 8.34 21.27 8.41
N LEU A 189 7.24 21.81 8.93
CA LEU A 189 6.94 23.25 8.91
C LEU A 189 7.94 24.06 9.74
N ILE A 190 8.38 23.54 10.88
CA ILE A 190 9.44 24.16 11.71
C ILE A 190 10.75 24.20 10.91
N ASN A 191 11.12 23.12 10.26
CA ASN A 191 12.32 23.06 9.41
C ASN A 191 12.25 24.03 8.22
N LEU A 192 11.05 24.30 7.70
CA LEU A 192 10.79 25.33 6.69
C LEU A 192 10.79 26.76 7.27
N GLN A 193 10.88 26.92 8.59
CA GLN A 193 10.66 28.19 9.29
C GLN A 193 9.28 28.83 9.00
N ALA A 194 8.31 28.00 8.67
CA ALA A 194 6.93 28.41 8.42
C ALA A 194 6.15 28.49 9.75
N TRP A 195 6.59 29.38 10.64
CA TRP A 195 6.23 29.43 12.05
C TRP A 195 4.72 29.56 12.29
N ASP A 196 4.01 30.41 11.52
CA ASP A 196 2.55 30.57 11.63
C ASP A 196 1.82 29.24 11.30
N ARG A 197 2.25 28.56 10.25
CA ARG A 197 1.68 27.25 9.88
C ARG A 197 2.01 26.18 10.91
N ALA A 198 3.25 26.18 11.42
CA ALA A 198 3.69 25.24 12.45
C ALA A 198 2.89 25.42 13.75
N SER A 199 2.73 26.66 14.24
CA SER A 199 1.94 26.92 15.46
C SER A 199 0.50 26.44 15.31
N SER A 200 -0.14 26.70 14.16
CA SER A 200 -1.51 26.24 13.91
C SER A 200 -1.64 24.72 13.97
N VAL A 201 -0.70 23.99 13.35
CA VAL A 201 -0.73 22.49 13.35
C VAL A 201 -0.49 21.94 14.75
N LEU A 202 0.44 22.53 15.51
CA LEU A 202 0.73 22.10 16.88
C LEU A 202 -0.41 22.42 17.84
N GLU A 203 -1.08 23.58 17.68
CA GLU A 203 -2.27 23.96 18.46
C GLU A 203 -3.43 22.96 18.19
N ASP A 204 -3.67 22.62 16.91
CA ASP A 204 -4.65 21.62 16.50
C ASP A 204 -4.30 20.26 17.10
N PHE A 205 -3.04 19.82 16.99
CA PHE A 205 -2.57 18.55 17.56
C PHE A 205 -2.88 18.46 19.06
N ARG A 206 -2.52 19.48 19.83
CA ARG A 206 -2.75 19.50 21.28
C ARG A 206 -4.24 19.44 21.64
N ARG A 207 -5.09 20.09 20.85
CA ARG A 207 -6.54 20.04 21.04
C ARG A 207 -7.10 18.65 20.74
N ASP A 208 -6.64 18.02 19.65
CA ASP A 208 -7.22 16.79 19.11
C ASP A 208 -6.61 15.53 19.75
N TYR A 209 -5.38 15.63 20.29
CA TYR A 209 -4.63 14.51 20.88
C TYR A 209 -4.03 14.86 22.27
N PRO A 210 -4.86 15.26 23.26
CA PRO A 210 -4.35 15.72 24.57
C PRO A 210 -3.63 14.61 25.36
N GLU A 211 -3.96 13.34 25.12
CA GLU A 211 -3.39 12.17 25.80
C GLU A 211 -2.25 11.49 24.98
N SER A 212 -1.80 12.11 23.89
CA SER A 212 -0.73 11.56 23.07
C SER A 212 0.60 11.58 23.82
N GLU A 213 1.41 10.55 23.65
CA GLU A 213 2.81 10.49 24.13
C GLU A 213 3.66 11.65 23.56
N LEU A 214 3.25 12.25 22.45
CA LEU A 214 3.92 13.38 21.81
C LEU A 214 3.49 14.74 22.42
N ALA A 215 2.52 14.78 23.34
CA ALA A 215 1.93 16.03 23.84
C ALA A 215 2.97 16.93 24.55
N GLU A 216 3.93 16.33 25.26
CA GLU A 216 5.01 17.09 25.91
C GLU A 216 5.93 17.74 24.87
N ASP A 217 6.37 16.99 23.86
CA ASP A 217 7.24 17.52 22.80
C ASP A 217 6.52 18.57 21.93
N VAL A 218 5.23 18.39 21.68
CA VAL A 218 4.39 19.41 21.03
C VAL A 218 4.37 20.71 21.83
N THR A 219 4.29 20.64 23.18
CA THR A 219 4.34 21.81 24.05
C THR A 219 5.70 22.53 23.94
N GLN A 220 6.81 21.75 23.89
CA GLN A 220 8.14 22.31 23.68
C GLN A 220 8.29 23.01 22.33
N LYS A 221 7.81 22.36 21.27
CA LYS A 221 7.81 22.93 19.91
C LYS A 221 6.95 24.19 19.80
N LEU A 222 5.78 24.25 20.48
CA LEU A 222 4.95 25.43 20.54
C LEU A 222 5.66 26.59 21.22
N ALA A 223 6.35 26.36 22.37
CA ALA A 223 7.10 27.37 23.05
C ALA A 223 8.15 28.04 22.14
N VAL A 224 8.93 27.22 21.42
CA VAL A 224 9.94 27.71 20.46
C VAL A 224 9.27 28.43 19.28
N THR A 225 8.23 27.85 18.70
CA THR A 225 7.52 28.45 17.56
C THR A 225 6.93 29.80 17.90
N TYR A 226 6.37 29.99 19.12
CA TYR A 226 5.86 31.27 19.57
C TYR A 226 6.98 32.31 19.81
N LEU A 227 8.18 31.88 20.26
CA LEU A 227 9.32 32.80 20.36
C LEU A 227 9.73 33.31 18.98
N GLU A 228 9.83 32.45 18.00
CA GLU A 228 10.19 32.82 16.61
C GLU A 228 9.15 33.78 15.98
N LEU A 229 7.87 33.64 16.36
CA LEU A 229 6.79 34.53 15.97
C LEU A 229 6.75 35.85 16.76
N GLY A 230 7.62 36.05 17.77
CA GLY A 230 7.57 37.20 18.67
C GLY A 230 6.40 37.19 19.66
N ARG A 231 5.71 36.05 19.80
CA ARG A 231 4.55 35.83 20.71
C ARG A 231 5.04 35.44 22.10
N GLY A 232 5.77 36.33 22.74
CA GLY A 232 6.48 36.06 24.01
C GLY A 232 5.57 35.68 25.19
N ALA A 233 4.35 36.22 25.26
CA ALA A 233 3.39 35.85 26.31
C ALA A 233 2.91 34.41 26.19
N GLU A 234 2.62 33.95 24.97
CA GLU A 234 2.20 32.56 24.69
C GLU A 234 3.37 31.61 24.93
N ALA A 235 4.58 31.97 24.47
CA ALA A 235 5.78 31.18 24.73
C ALA A 235 6.02 30.99 26.25
N ALA A 236 5.89 32.07 27.06
CA ALA A 236 6.00 31.97 28.51
C ALA A 236 4.96 31.03 29.13
N GLY A 237 3.73 31.03 28.60
CA GLY A 237 2.69 30.10 29.03
C GLY A 237 3.06 28.64 28.77
N GLU A 238 3.65 28.34 27.62
CA GLU A 238 4.10 26.98 27.31
C GLU A 238 5.30 26.54 28.18
N PHE A 239 6.27 27.44 28.44
CA PHE A 239 7.38 27.12 29.36
C PHE A 239 6.91 26.85 30.79
N VAL A 240 5.87 27.51 31.26
CA VAL A 240 5.25 27.22 32.57
C VAL A 240 4.63 25.80 32.57
N ARG A 241 3.99 25.41 31.48
CA ARG A 241 3.42 24.03 31.34
C ARG A 241 4.47 22.92 31.35
N ILE A 242 5.64 23.18 30.75
CA ILE A 242 6.77 22.24 30.75
C ILE A 242 7.36 22.08 32.16
N ALA A 243 7.28 23.11 33.00
CA ALA A 243 7.88 23.14 34.34
C ALA A 243 7.04 22.43 35.43
N HIS A 244 5.80 22.01 35.11
CA HIS A 244 4.83 21.40 36.03
C HIS A 244 4.37 20.05 35.57
#